data_738796e7620bfff304877410052201fd
#
_entry.id   738796e7620bfff304877410052201fd
#
_cell.length_a   1.000
_cell.length_b   1.000
_cell.length_c   1.000
_cell.angle_alpha   90.00
_cell.angle_beta   90.00
_cell.angle_gamma   90.00
#
_symmetry.space_group_name_H-M   'P 1'
#
loop_
_entity.id
_entity.type
_entity.pdbx_description
1 polymer ?
#
loop_
_entity_poly.entity_id
_entity_poly.type
_entity_poly.pdbx_seq_one_letter_code
_entity_poly.pdbx_strand_id
1 'polypeptide(L)'
;MLKHELRQRREEEHQRRALILAVVVFALALAAYFLSQSEPVQRRYLYPYPYQELVELYAKANGVDSALVASVIMNESRFQNDARSPRGAIGLMQIMPETAQWIALQLGDDNFSLEKLHEPETNIRYGVWYLAELQREFAGNNILALAAYNAGRGTGRD
;
A
#
# COMPACT_ATOMS: atom_id res chain seq x y z
N MET A 1 44.47 53.71 -2.74
CA MET A 1 43.31 53.57 -1.85
C MET A 1 42.08 53.04 -2.59
N LEU A 2 41.56 53.72 -3.60
CA LEU A 2 40.30 53.34 -4.29
C LEU A 2 40.25 51.88 -4.85
N LYS A 3 41.34 51.36 -5.40
CA LYS A 3 41.39 49.99 -5.94
C LYS A 3 41.31 48.89 -4.87
N HIS A 4 41.77 49.15 -3.67
CA HIS A 4 41.69 48.21 -2.54
C HIS A 4 40.29 48.12 -2.01
N GLU A 5 39.61 49.25 -1.81
CA GLU A 5 38.23 49.28 -1.38
C GLU A 5 37.27 48.63 -2.38
N LEU A 6 37.48 48.82 -3.68
CA LEU A 6 36.68 48.16 -4.69
C LEU A 6 36.88 46.63 -4.73
N ARG A 7 38.06 46.15 -4.42
CA ARG A 7 38.32 44.72 -4.28
C ARG A 7 37.62 44.15 -3.05
N GLN A 8 37.75 44.81 -1.90
CA GLN A 8 37.08 44.38 -0.67
C GLN A 8 35.56 44.32 -0.83
N ARG A 9 34.93 45.32 -1.44
CA ARG A 9 33.47 45.32 -1.72
C ARG A 9 33.06 44.18 -2.64
N ARG A 10 33.87 43.83 -3.64
CA ARG A 10 33.60 42.68 -4.52
C ARG A 10 33.70 41.33 -3.79
N GLU A 11 34.69 41.21 -2.92
CA GLU A 11 34.87 39.99 -2.10
C GLU A 11 33.75 39.84 -1.11
N GLU A 12 33.30 40.91 -0.45
CA GLU A 12 32.12 40.90 0.42
C GLU A 12 30.83 40.55 -0.33
N GLU A 13 30.62 41.11 -1.52
CA GLU A 13 29.46 40.72 -2.37
C GLU A 13 29.52 39.24 -2.82
N HIS A 14 30.69 38.75 -3.17
CA HIS A 14 30.86 37.33 -3.54
C HIS A 14 30.58 36.40 -2.33
N GLN A 15 31.12 36.74 -1.15
CA GLN A 15 30.87 35.99 0.08
C GLN A 15 29.38 36.02 0.48
N ARG A 16 28.73 37.19 0.37
CA ARG A 16 27.29 37.31 0.63
C ARG A 16 26.44 36.49 -0.35
N ARG A 17 26.77 36.52 -1.63
CA ARG A 17 26.09 35.70 -2.66
C ARG A 17 26.30 34.19 -2.43
N ALA A 18 27.51 33.79 -2.08
CA ALA A 18 27.82 32.41 -1.74
C ALA A 18 27.06 31.94 -0.50
N LEU A 19 26.97 32.79 0.54
CA LEU A 19 26.21 32.49 1.74
C LEU A 19 24.71 32.34 1.45
N ILE A 20 24.13 33.27 0.67
CA ILE A 20 22.72 33.18 0.27
C ILE A 20 22.46 31.88 -0.52
N LEU A 21 23.34 31.56 -1.47
CA LEU A 21 23.23 30.31 -2.25
C LEU A 21 23.29 29.08 -1.34
N ALA A 22 24.22 29.04 -0.39
CA ALA A 22 24.34 27.95 0.57
C ALA A 22 23.08 27.78 1.43
N VAL A 23 22.51 28.89 1.91
CA VAL A 23 21.24 28.87 2.69
C VAL A 23 20.08 28.38 1.84
N VAL A 24 19.99 28.81 0.58
CA VAL A 24 18.94 28.35 -0.34
C VAL A 24 19.07 26.85 -0.63
N VAL A 25 20.28 26.38 -0.93
CA VAL A 25 20.54 24.95 -1.16
C VAL A 25 20.20 24.12 0.07
N PHE A 26 20.59 24.59 1.26
CA PHE A 26 20.25 23.92 2.52
C PHE A 26 18.75 23.87 2.77
N ALA A 27 18.05 24.98 2.54
CA ALA A 27 16.58 25.03 2.67
C ALA A 27 15.88 24.10 1.70
N LEU A 28 16.33 24.00 0.44
CA LEU A 28 15.82 23.07 -0.55
C LEU A 28 16.07 21.61 -0.17
N ALA A 29 17.27 21.32 0.36
CA ALA A 29 17.59 19.97 0.85
C ALA A 29 16.71 19.57 2.03
N LEU A 30 16.46 20.49 2.99
CA LEU A 30 15.52 20.26 4.08
C LEU A 30 14.10 20.04 3.57
N ALA A 31 13.62 20.86 2.65
CA ALA A 31 12.29 20.71 2.07
C ALA A 31 12.16 19.36 1.35
N ALA A 32 13.16 18.95 0.57
CA ALA A 32 13.20 17.65 -0.10
C ALA A 32 13.20 16.49 0.91
N TYR A 33 13.96 16.62 2.01
CA TYR A 33 13.96 15.64 3.09
C TYR A 33 12.58 15.50 3.73
N PHE A 34 11.92 16.60 4.12
CA PHE A 34 10.58 16.54 4.70
C PHE A 34 9.52 16.03 3.72
N LEU A 35 9.62 16.40 2.44
CA LEU A 35 8.75 15.85 1.40
C LEU A 35 8.95 14.34 1.23
N SER A 36 10.18 13.85 1.28
CA SER A 36 10.47 12.42 1.17
C SER A 36 9.94 11.62 2.37
N GLN A 37 9.75 12.26 3.52
CA GLN A 37 9.17 11.62 4.72
C GLN A 37 7.63 11.66 4.73
N SER A 38 7.01 12.39 3.80
CA SER A 38 5.55 12.43 3.73
C SER A 38 4.99 11.10 3.21
N GLU A 39 3.97 10.54 3.91
CA GLU A 39 3.34 9.27 3.53
C GLU A 39 2.90 9.21 2.06
N PRO A 40 2.24 10.26 1.48
CA PRO A 40 1.80 10.18 0.10
C PRO A 40 2.96 10.11 -0.91
N VAL A 41 4.10 10.75 -0.62
CA VAL A 41 5.29 10.68 -1.47
C VAL A 41 5.97 9.32 -1.35
N GLN A 42 6.09 8.79 -0.13
CA GLN A 42 6.66 7.46 0.10
C GLN A 42 5.85 6.38 -0.61
N ARG A 43 4.53 6.37 -0.43
CA ARG A 43 3.63 5.39 -1.05
C ARG A 43 3.69 5.46 -2.58
N ARG A 44 3.67 6.66 -3.18
CA ARG A 44 3.60 6.82 -4.63
C ARG A 44 4.93 6.66 -5.37
N TYR A 45 6.06 7.08 -4.77
CA TYR A 45 7.33 7.19 -5.48
C TYR A 45 8.45 6.31 -4.91
N LEU A 46 8.45 6.03 -3.60
CA LEU A 46 9.52 5.25 -2.98
C LEU A 46 9.16 3.77 -2.85
N TYR A 47 7.88 3.47 -2.63
CA TYR A 47 7.38 2.09 -2.45
C TYR A 47 6.12 1.83 -3.27
N PRO A 48 6.13 2.07 -4.61
CA PRO A 48 5.00 1.71 -5.45
C PRO A 48 4.87 0.19 -5.48
N TYR A 49 3.63 -0.29 -5.41
CA TYR A 49 3.31 -1.71 -5.58
C TYR A 49 2.22 -1.88 -6.65
N PRO A 50 2.17 -3.02 -7.33
CA PRO A 50 1.14 -3.28 -8.32
C PRO A 50 -0.27 -3.20 -7.71
N TYR A 51 -1.25 -2.73 -8.50
CA TYR A 51 -2.66 -2.61 -8.10
C TYR A 51 -2.93 -1.66 -6.93
N GLN A 52 -2.04 -0.71 -6.66
CA GLN A 52 -2.17 0.23 -5.52
C GLN A 52 -3.52 0.93 -5.48
N GLU A 53 -4.03 1.40 -6.63
CA GLU A 53 -5.32 2.09 -6.72
C GLU A 53 -6.49 1.20 -6.30
N LEU A 54 -6.50 -0.08 -6.70
CA LEU A 54 -7.52 -1.05 -6.29
C LEU A 54 -7.42 -1.37 -4.79
N VAL A 55 -6.21 -1.55 -4.28
CA VAL A 55 -5.99 -1.81 -2.85
C VAL A 55 -6.48 -0.63 -2.01
N GLU A 56 -6.12 0.60 -2.37
CA GLU A 56 -6.55 1.80 -1.64
C GLU A 56 -8.08 1.99 -1.71
N LEU A 57 -8.67 1.76 -2.89
CA LEU A 57 -10.13 1.86 -3.09
C LEU A 57 -10.88 0.90 -2.16
N TYR A 58 -10.56 -0.39 -2.21
CA TYR A 58 -11.28 -1.41 -1.45
C TYR A 58 -10.94 -1.42 0.04
N ALA A 59 -9.70 -1.09 0.40
CA ALA A 59 -9.29 -0.89 1.79
C ALA A 59 -10.09 0.24 2.45
N LYS A 60 -10.17 1.40 1.78
CA LYS A 60 -10.97 2.54 2.24
C LYS A 60 -12.45 2.20 2.34
N ALA A 61 -13.02 1.52 1.35
CA ALA A 61 -14.43 1.14 1.33
C ALA A 61 -14.83 0.20 2.50
N ASN A 62 -13.88 -0.61 2.97
CA ASN A 62 -14.10 -1.60 4.03
C ASN A 62 -13.51 -1.18 5.39
N GLY A 63 -12.86 -0.01 5.50
CA GLY A 63 -12.26 0.47 6.74
C GLY A 63 -11.00 -0.32 7.16
N VAL A 64 -10.29 -0.92 6.21
CA VAL A 64 -9.05 -1.67 6.42
C VAL A 64 -7.84 -0.79 6.08
N ASP A 65 -6.72 -0.96 6.77
CA ASP A 65 -5.46 -0.29 6.42
C ASP A 65 -4.93 -0.83 5.09
N SER A 66 -4.69 0.06 4.12
CA SER A 66 -4.17 -0.32 2.80
C SER A 66 -2.77 -0.94 2.87
N ALA A 67 -1.93 -0.57 3.84
CA ALA A 67 -0.63 -1.18 4.05
C ALA A 67 -0.75 -2.62 4.56
N LEU A 68 -1.74 -2.89 5.40
CA LEU A 68 -2.07 -4.25 5.84
C LEU A 68 -2.51 -5.11 4.65
N VAL A 69 -3.41 -4.61 3.79
CA VAL A 69 -3.85 -5.31 2.58
C VAL A 69 -2.67 -5.61 1.66
N ALA A 70 -1.82 -4.62 1.38
CA ALA A 70 -0.62 -4.80 0.55
C ALA A 70 0.33 -5.86 1.15
N SER A 71 0.47 -5.90 2.48
CA SER A 71 1.28 -6.90 3.18
C SER A 71 0.70 -8.31 3.04
N VAL A 72 -0.63 -8.45 3.08
CA VAL A 72 -1.30 -9.73 2.83
C VAL A 72 -1.05 -10.18 1.39
N ILE A 73 -1.26 -9.33 0.38
CA ILE A 73 -1.02 -9.67 -1.03
C ILE A 73 0.45 -10.06 -1.26
N MET A 74 1.40 -9.32 -0.65
CA MET A 74 2.82 -9.65 -0.75
C MET A 74 3.12 -11.04 -0.17
N ASN A 75 2.51 -11.39 0.96
CA ASN A 75 2.72 -12.69 1.60
C ASN A 75 2.04 -13.84 0.83
N GLU A 76 0.82 -13.61 0.31
CA GLU A 76 0.01 -14.63 -0.35
C GLU A 76 0.48 -14.96 -1.77
N SER A 77 0.78 -13.94 -2.57
CA SER A 77 1.07 -14.11 -4.00
C SER A 77 2.31 -13.38 -4.49
N ARG A 78 2.93 -12.51 -3.67
CA ARG A 78 3.95 -11.56 -4.12
C ARG A 78 3.46 -10.70 -5.31
N PHE A 79 2.19 -10.31 -5.27
CA PHE A 79 1.50 -9.58 -6.33
C PHE A 79 1.40 -10.33 -7.68
N GLN A 80 1.52 -11.66 -7.69
CA GLN A 80 1.32 -12.49 -8.89
C GLN A 80 -0.18 -12.79 -9.04
N ASN A 81 -0.79 -12.20 -10.08
CA ASN A 81 -2.23 -12.30 -10.30
C ASN A 81 -2.71 -13.73 -10.63
N ASP A 82 -1.87 -14.52 -11.28
CA ASP A 82 -2.13 -15.90 -11.70
C ASP A 82 -1.70 -16.94 -10.67
N ALA A 83 -1.32 -16.51 -9.45
CA ALA A 83 -0.88 -17.41 -8.40
C ALA A 83 -1.96 -18.43 -8.05
N ARG A 84 -1.53 -19.70 -7.96
CA ARG A 84 -2.36 -20.82 -7.48
C ARG A 84 -1.61 -21.62 -6.44
N SER A 85 -2.26 -21.91 -5.32
CA SER A 85 -1.67 -22.81 -4.33
C SER A 85 -1.95 -24.27 -4.64
N PRO A 86 -1.16 -25.23 -4.11
CA PRO A 86 -1.47 -26.66 -4.22
C PRO A 86 -2.83 -27.06 -3.63
N ARG A 87 -3.36 -26.24 -2.71
CA ARG A 87 -4.67 -26.44 -2.08
C ARG A 87 -5.81 -25.80 -2.87
N GLY A 88 -5.53 -25.11 -3.99
CA GLY A 88 -6.54 -24.52 -4.87
C GLY A 88 -6.86 -23.05 -4.57
N ALA A 89 -6.12 -22.36 -3.69
CA ALA A 89 -6.28 -20.92 -3.50
C ALA A 89 -5.87 -20.16 -4.77
N ILE A 90 -6.55 -19.05 -5.08
CA ILE A 90 -6.47 -18.35 -6.36
C ILE A 90 -6.16 -16.87 -6.17
N GLY A 91 -5.22 -16.37 -6.97
CA GLY A 91 -4.99 -14.96 -7.26
C GLY A 91 -4.22 -14.21 -6.19
N LEU A 92 -4.30 -12.88 -6.24
CA LEU A 92 -3.49 -11.94 -5.45
C LEU A 92 -3.59 -12.17 -3.93
N MET A 93 -4.81 -12.41 -3.44
CA MET A 93 -5.10 -12.61 -2.02
C MET A 93 -5.35 -14.08 -1.66
N GLN A 94 -5.05 -15.02 -2.57
CA GLN A 94 -5.11 -16.47 -2.38
C GLN A 94 -6.44 -16.92 -1.77
N ILE A 95 -7.55 -16.59 -2.43
CA ILE A 95 -8.88 -16.91 -1.94
C ILE A 95 -9.24 -18.35 -2.36
N MET A 96 -9.71 -19.14 -1.40
CA MET A 96 -10.22 -20.49 -1.68
C MET A 96 -11.57 -20.42 -2.42
N PRO A 97 -11.85 -21.33 -3.38
CA PRO A 97 -13.10 -21.34 -4.12
C PRO A 97 -14.36 -21.31 -3.27
N GLU A 98 -14.40 -22.12 -2.20
CA GLU A 98 -15.55 -22.15 -1.29
C GLU A 98 -15.73 -20.83 -0.54
N THR A 99 -14.60 -20.20 -0.12
CA THR A 99 -14.61 -18.89 0.51
C THR A 99 -15.13 -17.83 -0.45
N ALA A 100 -14.70 -17.85 -1.71
CA ALA A 100 -15.15 -16.90 -2.72
C ALA A 100 -16.65 -17.02 -3.02
N GLN A 101 -17.17 -18.24 -3.12
CA GLN A 101 -18.61 -18.48 -3.29
C GLN A 101 -19.40 -17.93 -2.12
N TRP A 102 -18.93 -18.17 -0.90
CA TRP A 102 -19.55 -17.62 0.30
C TRP A 102 -19.52 -16.08 0.32
N ILE A 103 -18.39 -15.46 -0.04
CA ILE A 103 -18.26 -14.00 -0.16
C ILE A 103 -19.26 -13.46 -1.19
N ALA A 104 -19.35 -14.09 -2.36
CA ALA A 104 -20.29 -13.70 -3.40
C ALA A 104 -21.75 -13.67 -2.88
N LEU A 105 -22.15 -14.69 -2.14
CA LEU A 105 -23.48 -14.74 -1.49
C LEU A 105 -23.66 -13.59 -0.49
N GLN A 106 -22.66 -13.29 0.32
CA GLN A 106 -22.74 -12.20 1.30
C GLN A 106 -22.83 -10.81 0.63
N LEU A 107 -22.16 -10.64 -0.51
CA LEU A 107 -22.17 -9.41 -1.30
C LEU A 107 -23.35 -9.28 -2.26
N GLY A 108 -24.16 -10.33 -2.43
CA GLY A 108 -25.24 -10.37 -3.44
C GLY A 108 -24.69 -10.29 -4.87
N ASP A 109 -23.49 -10.86 -5.12
CA ASP A 109 -22.84 -10.85 -6.43
C ASP A 109 -23.32 -12.06 -7.26
N ASP A 110 -24.50 -11.94 -7.85
CA ASP A 110 -25.11 -12.99 -8.67
C ASP A 110 -24.34 -13.29 -9.97
N ASN A 111 -23.43 -12.39 -10.36
CA ASN A 111 -22.62 -12.55 -11.56
C ASN A 111 -21.24 -13.17 -11.28
N PHE A 112 -20.98 -13.61 -10.03
CA PHE A 112 -19.71 -14.21 -9.69
C PHE A 112 -19.53 -15.58 -10.37
N SER A 113 -18.30 -15.81 -10.87
CA SER A 113 -17.81 -17.14 -11.27
C SER A 113 -16.38 -17.31 -10.78
N LEU A 114 -15.92 -18.56 -10.63
CA LEU A 114 -14.57 -18.83 -10.12
C LEU A 114 -13.46 -18.27 -11.01
N GLU A 115 -13.72 -18.17 -12.31
CA GLU A 115 -12.78 -17.59 -13.27
C GLU A 115 -12.49 -16.12 -12.96
N LYS A 116 -13.47 -15.38 -12.41
CA LYS A 116 -13.30 -13.98 -12.03
C LYS A 116 -12.32 -13.78 -10.87
N LEU A 117 -11.97 -14.82 -10.11
CA LEU A 117 -10.90 -14.71 -9.11
C LEU A 117 -9.51 -14.46 -9.72
N HIS A 118 -9.35 -14.67 -11.03
CA HIS A 118 -8.13 -14.29 -11.75
C HIS A 118 -8.12 -12.79 -12.13
N GLU A 119 -9.24 -12.09 -12.01
CA GLU A 119 -9.32 -10.66 -12.22
C GLU A 119 -8.81 -9.93 -10.97
N PRO A 120 -7.80 -9.04 -11.08
CA PRO A 120 -7.24 -8.33 -9.93
C PRO A 120 -8.29 -7.61 -9.09
N GLU A 121 -9.24 -6.96 -9.76
CA GLU A 121 -10.31 -6.21 -9.09
C GLU A 121 -11.21 -7.12 -8.25
N THR A 122 -11.71 -8.22 -8.82
CA THR A 122 -12.57 -9.17 -8.12
C THR A 122 -11.82 -9.80 -6.94
N ASN A 123 -10.57 -10.21 -7.15
CA ASN A 123 -9.76 -10.86 -6.13
C ASN A 123 -9.47 -9.92 -4.94
N ILE A 124 -9.04 -8.69 -5.21
CA ILE A 124 -8.76 -7.69 -4.16
C ILE A 124 -10.05 -7.30 -3.45
N ARG A 125 -11.15 -7.03 -4.17
CA ARG A 125 -12.45 -6.70 -3.60
C ARG A 125 -12.91 -7.76 -2.60
N TYR A 126 -12.85 -9.01 -2.98
CA TYR A 126 -13.29 -10.14 -2.15
C TYR A 126 -12.37 -10.37 -0.96
N GLY A 127 -11.05 -10.37 -1.19
CA GLY A 127 -10.08 -10.59 -0.13
C GLY A 127 -10.06 -9.50 0.92
N VAL A 128 -10.19 -8.23 0.51
CA VAL A 128 -10.28 -7.09 1.44
C VAL A 128 -11.58 -7.13 2.24
N TRP A 129 -12.71 -7.41 1.59
CA TRP A 129 -13.97 -7.58 2.29
C TRP A 129 -13.90 -8.71 3.33
N TYR A 130 -13.31 -9.84 2.96
CA TYR A 130 -13.13 -10.97 3.87
C TYR A 130 -12.20 -10.64 5.06
N LEU A 131 -11.10 -9.92 4.80
CA LEU A 131 -10.21 -9.46 5.87
C LEU A 131 -10.94 -8.50 6.82
N ALA A 132 -11.77 -7.61 6.30
CA ALA A 132 -12.58 -6.71 7.12
C ALA A 132 -13.60 -7.47 7.99
N GLU A 133 -14.24 -8.53 7.46
CA GLU A 133 -15.13 -9.39 8.25
C GLU A 133 -14.39 -10.05 9.40
N LEU A 134 -13.21 -10.61 9.14
CA LEU A 134 -12.39 -11.21 10.17
C LEU A 134 -11.93 -10.18 11.22
N GLN A 135 -11.57 -8.95 10.81
CA GLN A 135 -11.26 -7.90 11.79
C GLN A 135 -12.46 -7.57 12.68
N ARG A 136 -13.67 -7.54 12.13
CA ARG A 136 -14.91 -7.34 12.92
C ARG A 136 -15.16 -8.51 13.89
N GLU A 137 -15.01 -9.74 13.41
CA GLU A 137 -15.16 -10.96 14.22
C GLU A 137 -14.21 -10.99 15.42
N PHE A 138 -12.96 -10.54 15.22
CA PHE A 138 -11.93 -10.50 16.25
C PHE A 138 -11.75 -9.12 16.92
N ALA A 139 -12.78 -8.28 16.93
CA ALA A 139 -12.81 -6.98 17.60
C ALA A 139 -11.62 -6.07 17.25
N GLY A 140 -11.16 -6.09 16.01
CA GLY A 140 -10.04 -5.28 15.51
C GLY A 140 -8.65 -5.86 15.79
N ASN A 141 -8.55 -7.07 16.33
CA ASN A 141 -7.26 -7.73 16.56
C ASN A 141 -6.69 -8.27 15.24
N ASN A 142 -5.77 -7.53 14.64
CA ASN A 142 -5.15 -7.88 13.35
C ASN A 142 -4.40 -9.22 13.39
N ILE A 143 -3.80 -9.61 14.52
CA ILE A 143 -3.06 -10.87 14.62
C ILE A 143 -4.05 -12.04 14.49
N LEU A 144 -5.16 -12.00 15.22
CA LEU A 144 -6.17 -13.05 15.15
C LEU A 144 -6.89 -13.06 13.78
N ALA A 145 -7.19 -11.89 13.23
CA ALA A 145 -7.79 -11.79 11.90
C ALA A 145 -6.89 -12.40 10.81
N LEU A 146 -5.59 -12.11 10.82
CA LEU A 146 -4.64 -12.68 9.87
C LEU A 146 -4.44 -14.18 10.08
N ALA A 147 -4.40 -14.66 11.32
CA ALA A 147 -4.34 -16.08 11.61
C ALA A 147 -5.57 -16.82 11.06
N ALA A 148 -6.77 -16.25 11.25
CA ALA A 148 -8.02 -16.78 10.70
C ALA A 148 -8.06 -16.72 9.17
N TYR A 149 -7.53 -15.64 8.57
CA TYR A 149 -7.40 -15.52 7.12
C TYR A 149 -6.57 -16.67 6.54
N ASN A 150 -5.38 -16.92 7.11
CA ASN A 150 -4.47 -18.01 6.69
C ASN A 150 -5.06 -19.42 6.95
N ALA A 151 -5.85 -19.58 8.00
CA ALA A 151 -6.50 -20.85 8.28
C ALA A 151 -7.62 -21.18 7.29
N GLY A 152 -8.23 -20.16 6.68
CA GLY A 152 -9.40 -20.32 5.83
C GLY A 152 -10.65 -20.74 6.62
N ARG A 153 -11.85 -20.55 6.04
CA ARG A 153 -13.10 -20.97 6.71
C ARG A 153 -13.36 -22.48 6.70
N GLY A 154 -12.51 -23.25 5.98
CA GLY A 154 -12.67 -24.69 5.82
C GLY A 154 -12.10 -25.57 6.96
N THR A 155 -11.37 -25.01 7.92
CA THR A 155 -10.67 -25.79 8.96
C THR A 155 -11.31 -25.75 10.34
N GLY A 156 -12.49 -25.17 10.50
CA GLY A 156 -13.09 -24.91 11.81
C GLY A 156 -14.47 -25.51 12.09
N ARG A 157 -14.93 -26.50 11.33
CA ARG A 157 -16.17 -27.22 11.64
C ARG A 157 -16.06 -28.69 11.22
N ASP A 158 -15.44 -29.45 12.04
CA ASP A 158 -15.75 -30.85 12.30
C ASP A 158 -16.13 -30.99 13.77
#